data_05294ec5fe5c5c695bd330254eef965b
#
_entry.id   05294ec5fe5c5c695bd330254eef965b
#
_cell.length_a   1.000
_cell.length_b   1.000
_cell.length_c   1.000
_cell.angle_alpha   90.00
_cell.angle_beta   90.00
_cell.angle_gamma   90.00
#
_symmetry.space_group_name_H-M   'P 1'
#
loop_
_entity.id
_entity.type
_entity.pdbx_description
1 polymer ?
#
loop_
_entity_poly.entity_id
_entity_poly.type
_entity_poly.pdbx_seq_one_letter_code
_entity_poly.pdbx_strand_id
1 'polypeptide(L)'
;MEQMHVRIVPMNADHLEEIAALERVCFSRPWSRNMLAEELENQCAAFLTALDPQTGKVVGYAGLLVAADEGYITNVAVFPAYRRRGVAGQLLKVFCDFAAGQHLAFLTLEVRPSNEAAIALSRSYGFTERGRRRNYYDLPREDALILTRDFGEEANA
;
A
#
# COMPACT_ATOMS: atom_id res chain seq x y z
N MET A 1 -10.81 -15.97 9.80
CA MET A 1 -11.84 -15.27 9.02
C MET A 1 -11.72 -15.63 7.56
N GLU A 2 -12.84 -15.67 6.88
CA GLU A 2 -12.85 -15.99 5.47
C GLU A 2 -12.18 -14.91 4.63
N GLN A 3 -11.51 -15.35 3.58
CA GLN A 3 -10.96 -14.46 2.56
C GLN A 3 -12.11 -13.71 1.87
N MET A 4 -11.86 -12.46 1.59
CA MET A 4 -12.78 -11.61 0.84
C MET A 4 -12.14 -11.33 -0.52
N HIS A 5 -12.84 -11.65 -1.60
CA HIS A 5 -12.38 -11.27 -2.93
C HIS A 5 -12.87 -9.87 -3.22
N VAL A 6 -11.93 -8.95 -3.37
CA VAL A 6 -12.25 -7.55 -3.67
C VAL A 6 -12.07 -7.28 -5.16
N ARG A 7 -12.78 -6.25 -5.63
CA ARG A 7 -12.54 -5.73 -6.96
C ARG A 7 -11.55 -4.58 -6.84
N ILE A 8 -10.39 -4.73 -7.48
CA ILE A 8 -9.35 -3.72 -7.44
C ILE A 8 -9.39 -2.91 -8.73
N VAL A 9 -9.56 -1.60 -8.58
CA VAL A 9 -9.67 -0.66 -9.68
C VAL A 9 -8.75 0.53 -9.45
N PRO A 10 -8.35 1.25 -10.52
CA PRO A 10 -7.62 2.50 -10.32
C PRO A 10 -8.44 3.49 -9.51
N MET A 11 -7.77 4.22 -8.62
CA MET A 11 -8.41 5.28 -7.85
C MET A 11 -8.93 6.37 -8.79
N ASN A 12 -10.16 6.82 -8.57
CA ASN A 12 -10.72 7.94 -9.32
C ASN A 12 -11.41 8.91 -8.37
N ALA A 13 -11.95 10.01 -8.93
CA ALA A 13 -12.56 11.08 -8.12
C ALA A 13 -13.70 10.59 -7.24
N ASP A 14 -14.45 9.58 -7.67
CA ASP A 14 -15.58 9.05 -6.90
C ASP A 14 -15.16 8.32 -5.63
N HIS A 15 -13.89 7.91 -5.55
CA HIS A 15 -13.37 7.17 -4.39
C HIS A 15 -12.79 8.08 -3.31
N LEU A 16 -12.53 9.36 -3.61
CA LEU A 16 -11.72 10.23 -2.75
C LEU A 16 -12.31 10.44 -1.36
N GLU A 17 -13.63 10.61 -1.26
CA GLU A 17 -14.28 10.84 0.04
C GLU A 17 -14.12 9.62 0.95
N GLU A 18 -14.36 8.44 0.43
CA GLU A 18 -14.25 7.21 1.22
C GLU A 18 -12.80 6.92 1.60
N ILE A 19 -11.85 7.17 0.69
CA ILE A 19 -10.43 6.96 0.97
C ILE A 19 -9.93 7.97 2.00
N ALA A 20 -10.37 9.23 1.93
CA ALA A 20 -10.03 10.22 2.94
C ALA A 20 -10.55 9.81 4.31
N ALA A 21 -11.77 9.25 4.37
CA ALA A 21 -12.33 8.72 5.61
C ALA A 21 -11.50 7.54 6.12
N LEU A 22 -11.07 6.66 5.23
CA LEU A 22 -10.21 5.52 5.57
C LEU A 22 -8.88 5.99 6.17
N GLU A 23 -8.26 7.01 5.58
CA GLU A 23 -7.03 7.60 6.09
C GLU A 23 -7.20 8.12 7.52
N ARG A 24 -8.32 8.81 7.79
CA ARG A 24 -8.60 9.33 9.14
C ARG A 24 -8.78 8.22 10.17
N VAL A 25 -9.31 7.09 9.76
CA VAL A 25 -9.49 5.94 10.65
C VAL A 25 -8.16 5.23 10.93
N CYS A 26 -7.29 5.13 9.94
CA CYS A 26 -6.10 4.29 10.00
C CYS A 26 -4.83 5.01 10.46
N PHE A 27 -4.73 6.33 10.26
CA PHE A 27 -3.46 7.04 10.45
C PHE A 27 -3.61 8.27 11.33
N SER A 28 -2.58 8.53 12.14
CA SER A 28 -2.52 9.72 12.99
C SER A 28 -2.24 10.99 12.19
N ARG A 29 -1.62 10.86 11.02
CA ARG A 29 -1.37 11.93 10.06
C ARG A 29 -2.02 11.58 8.73
N PRO A 30 -3.35 11.66 8.65
CA PRO A 30 -4.05 11.18 7.45
C PRO A 30 -3.84 12.12 6.26
N TRP A 31 -3.81 11.53 5.06
CA TRP A 31 -3.86 12.30 3.83
C TRP A 31 -5.27 12.87 3.67
N SER A 32 -5.36 14.11 3.27
CA SER A 32 -6.63 14.77 2.99
C SER A 32 -7.16 14.37 1.61
N ARG A 33 -8.44 14.65 1.39
CA ARG A 33 -9.05 14.49 0.07
C ARG A 33 -8.25 15.23 -1.02
N ASN A 34 -7.79 16.45 -0.72
CA ASN A 34 -7.03 17.24 -1.69
C ASN A 34 -5.67 16.62 -2.01
N MET A 35 -4.99 16.08 -1.01
CA MET A 35 -3.73 15.36 -1.22
C MET A 35 -3.93 14.15 -2.13
N LEU A 36 -5.00 13.40 -1.89
CA LEU A 36 -5.35 12.25 -2.73
C LEU A 36 -5.71 12.68 -4.15
N ALA A 37 -6.46 13.78 -4.28
CA ALA A 37 -6.83 14.31 -5.60
C ALA A 37 -5.61 14.70 -6.43
N GLU A 38 -4.57 15.26 -5.81
CA GLU A 38 -3.34 15.61 -6.49
C GLU A 38 -2.68 14.38 -7.11
N GLU A 39 -2.78 13.22 -6.47
CA GLU A 39 -2.18 11.99 -6.98
C GLU A 39 -2.88 11.48 -8.26
N LEU A 40 -4.13 11.88 -8.51
CA LEU A 40 -4.80 11.54 -9.76
C LEU A 40 -4.13 12.20 -10.98
N GLU A 41 -3.45 13.32 -10.75
CA GLU A 41 -2.74 14.06 -11.80
C GLU A 41 -1.25 13.69 -11.87
N ASN A 42 -0.77 12.87 -10.94
CA ASN A 42 0.64 12.49 -10.86
C ASN A 42 0.91 11.30 -11.78
N GLN A 43 1.64 11.53 -12.87
CA GLN A 43 1.95 10.48 -13.85
C GLN A 43 2.87 9.39 -13.30
N CYS A 44 3.57 9.66 -12.20
CA CYS A 44 4.45 8.68 -11.54
C CYS A 44 3.73 7.87 -10.48
N ALA A 45 2.45 8.16 -10.24
CA ALA A 45 1.67 7.49 -9.19
C ALA A 45 0.71 6.48 -9.78
N ALA A 46 0.53 5.37 -9.08
CA ALA A 46 -0.50 4.37 -9.37
C ALA A 46 -1.22 4.04 -8.07
N PHE A 47 -2.40 4.62 -7.89
CA PHE A 47 -3.22 4.37 -6.70
C PHE A 47 -4.35 3.41 -7.05
N LEU A 48 -4.57 2.43 -6.18
CA LEU A 48 -5.56 1.39 -6.35
C LEU A 48 -6.60 1.47 -5.25
N THR A 49 -7.85 1.21 -5.63
CA THR A 49 -8.98 1.14 -4.71
C THR A 49 -9.50 -0.28 -4.68
N ALA A 50 -9.68 -0.84 -3.49
CA ALA A 50 -10.31 -2.13 -3.32
C ALA A 50 -11.79 -1.91 -2.96
N LEU A 51 -12.67 -2.48 -3.75
CA LEU A 51 -14.11 -2.34 -3.59
C LEU A 51 -14.73 -3.66 -3.18
N ASP A 52 -15.74 -3.59 -2.30
CA ASP A 52 -16.63 -4.72 -2.05
C ASP A 52 -17.46 -4.93 -3.32
N PRO A 53 -17.36 -6.10 -3.98
CA PRO A 53 -18.06 -6.29 -5.26
C PRO A 53 -19.59 -6.31 -5.12
N GLN A 54 -20.11 -6.56 -3.91
CA GLN A 54 -21.56 -6.61 -3.69
C GLN A 54 -22.17 -5.22 -3.44
N THR A 55 -21.42 -4.34 -2.79
CA THR A 55 -21.95 -3.02 -2.40
C THR A 55 -21.32 -1.88 -3.17
N GLY A 56 -20.17 -2.09 -3.78
CA GLY A 56 -19.39 -1.03 -4.44
C GLY A 56 -18.67 -0.11 -3.47
N LYS A 57 -18.72 -0.40 -2.15
CA LYS A 57 -18.05 0.44 -1.15
C LYS A 57 -16.55 0.23 -1.15
N VAL A 58 -15.81 1.29 -0.86
CA VAL A 58 -14.37 1.20 -0.65
C VAL A 58 -14.09 0.45 0.65
N VAL A 59 -13.27 -0.59 0.58
CA VAL A 59 -12.84 -1.35 1.76
C VAL A 59 -11.37 -1.16 2.06
N GLY A 60 -10.57 -0.76 1.06
CA GLY A 60 -9.15 -0.51 1.24
C GLY A 60 -8.57 0.25 0.06
N TYR A 61 -7.31 0.65 0.17
CA TYR A 61 -6.61 1.27 -0.94
C TYR A 61 -5.11 1.17 -0.75
N ALA A 62 -4.36 1.39 -1.83
CA ALA A 62 -2.91 1.40 -1.78
C ALA A 62 -2.36 2.34 -2.83
N GLY A 63 -1.20 2.93 -2.54
CA GLY A 63 -0.52 3.84 -3.45
C GLY A 63 0.88 3.38 -3.79
N LEU A 64 1.28 3.61 -5.03
CA LEU A 64 2.61 3.31 -5.55
C LEU A 64 3.14 4.53 -6.31
N LEU A 65 4.38 4.91 -6.01
CA LEU A 65 5.12 5.88 -6.81
C LEU A 65 6.24 5.15 -7.52
N VAL A 66 6.44 5.44 -8.80
CA VAL A 66 7.51 4.86 -9.60
C VAL A 66 8.40 5.99 -10.09
N ALA A 67 9.69 5.92 -9.77
CA ALA A 67 10.70 6.84 -10.25
C ALA A 67 11.79 6.01 -10.93
N ALA A 68 11.98 6.19 -12.25
CA ALA A 68 12.83 5.34 -13.06
C ALA A 68 12.39 3.87 -12.93
N ASP A 69 13.25 2.99 -12.43
CA ASP A 69 12.93 1.58 -12.21
C ASP A 69 12.69 1.24 -10.73
N GLU A 70 12.46 2.26 -9.89
CA GLU A 70 12.28 2.09 -8.44
C GLU A 70 10.83 2.34 -8.05
N GLY A 71 10.24 1.43 -7.29
CA GLY A 71 8.88 1.56 -6.83
C GLY A 71 8.79 1.75 -5.32
N TYR A 72 7.97 2.72 -4.90
CA TYR A 72 7.75 3.07 -3.50
C TYR A 72 6.27 2.92 -3.18
N ILE A 73 5.95 1.97 -2.30
CA ILE A 73 4.57 1.81 -1.82
C ILE A 73 4.38 2.82 -0.70
N THR A 74 3.52 3.80 -0.94
CA THR A 74 3.36 4.95 -0.04
C THR A 74 2.28 4.74 1.01
N ASN A 75 1.20 4.07 0.64
CA ASN A 75 0.04 3.89 1.49
C ASN A 75 -0.52 2.49 1.28
N VAL A 76 -0.92 1.84 2.35
CA VAL A 76 -1.76 0.64 2.31
C VAL A 76 -2.67 0.74 3.51
N ALA A 77 -3.97 0.73 3.29
CA ALA A 77 -4.95 0.84 4.36
C ALA A 77 -6.19 0.02 4.05
N VAL A 78 -6.76 -0.58 5.09
CA VAL A 78 -8.00 -1.35 5.00
C VAL A 78 -8.88 -0.93 6.17
N PHE A 79 -10.17 -0.67 5.90
CA PHE A 79 -11.10 -0.35 6.97
C PHE A 79 -11.13 -1.48 8.01
N PRO A 80 -11.19 -1.15 9.31
CA PRO A 80 -11.11 -2.16 10.36
C PRO A 80 -12.07 -3.34 10.21
N ALA A 81 -13.30 -3.08 9.73
CA ALA A 81 -14.31 -4.12 9.55
C ALA A 81 -13.91 -5.17 8.50
N TYR A 82 -12.97 -4.85 7.63
CA TYR A 82 -12.55 -5.72 6.53
C TYR A 82 -11.14 -6.29 6.70
N ARG A 83 -10.52 -6.03 7.85
CA ARG A 83 -9.17 -6.56 8.13
C ARG A 83 -9.20 -8.07 8.37
N ARG A 84 -8.03 -8.71 8.19
CA ARG A 84 -7.83 -10.16 8.33
C ARG A 84 -8.63 -10.98 7.32
N ARG A 85 -9.01 -10.36 6.20
CA ARG A 85 -9.75 -11.02 5.14
C ARG A 85 -9.00 -11.01 3.81
N GLY A 86 -7.69 -10.69 3.85
CA GLY A 86 -6.83 -10.75 2.68
C GLY A 86 -6.86 -9.56 1.74
N VAL A 87 -7.50 -8.46 2.13
CA VAL A 87 -7.63 -7.28 1.25
C VAL A 87 -6.27 -6.64 0.97
N ALA A 88 -5.47 -6.37 2.01
CA ALA A 88 -4.15 -5.76 1.83
C ALA A 88 -3.24 -6.65 0.98
N GLY A 89 -3.31 -7.97 1.16
CA GLY A 89 -2.54 -8.92 0.36
C GLY A 89 -2.87 -8.87 -1.12
N GLN A 90 -4.14 -8.73 -1.45
CA GLN A 90 -4.58 -8.59 -2.84
C GLN A 90 -4.05 -7.31 -3.47
N LEU A 91 -4.07 -6.19 -2.74
CA LEU A 91 -3.50 -4.93 -3.21
C LEU A 91 -1.98 -5.07 -3.42
N LEU A 92 -1.29 -5.65 -2.46
CA LEU A 92 0.16 -5.84 -2.54
C LEU A 92 0.54 -6.74 -3.72
N LYS A 93 -0.25 -7.79 -3.95
CA LYS A 93 -0.04 -8.69 -5.09
C LYS A 93 -0.09 -7.95 -6.43
N VAL A 94 -1.04 -7.03 -6.59
CA VAL A 94 -1.15 -6.24 -7.82
C VAL A 94 0.14 -5.45 -8.06
N PHE A 95 0.68 -4.81 -7.01
CA PHE A 95 1.92 -4.06 -7.15
C PHE A 95 3.11 -4.97 -7.45
N CYS A 96 3.18 -6.14 -6.82
CA CYS A 96 4.26 -7.09 -7.09
C CYS A 96 4.21 -7.61 -8.53
N ASP A 97 3.02 -7.94 -9.02
CA ASP A 97 2.84 -8.39 -10.40
C ASP A 97 3.20 -7.27 -11.39
N PHE A 98 2.82 -6.03 -11.08
CA PHE A 98 3.19 -4.87 -11.88
C PHE A 98 4.71 -4.68 -11.92
N ALA A 99 5.36 -4.75 -10.76
CA ALA A 99 6.81 -4.57 -10.67
C ALA A 99 7.56 -5.63 -11.47
N ALA A 100 7.13 -6.88 -11.39
CA ALA A 100 7.72 -7.96 -12.17
C ALA A 100 7.50 -7.75 -13.67
N GLY A 101 6.28 -7.38 -14.08
CA GLY A 101 5.93 -7.16 -15.48
C GLY A 101 6.63 -5.96 -16.10
N GLN A 102 6.89 -4.92 -15.34
CA GLN A 102 7.55 -3.70 -15.79
C GLN A 102 9.06 -3.71 -15.55
N HIS A 103 9.60 -4.81 -15.05
CA HIS A 103 11.03 -4.96 -14.78
C HIS A 103 11.58 -3.87 -13.84
N LEU A 104 10.82 -3.53 -12.80
CA LEU A 104 11.32 -2.63 -11.77
C LEU A 104 12.48 -3.29 -11.03
N ALA A 105 13.42 -2.48 -10.55
CA ALA A 105 14.54 -3.01 -9.77
C ALA A 105 14.07 -3.52 -8.41
N PHE A 106 13.15 -2.78 -7.77
CA PHE A 106 12.62 -3.16 -6.46
C PHE A 106 11.31 -2.45 -6.17
N LEU A 107 10.59 -2.97 -5.17
CA LEU A 107 9.55 -2.27 -4.44
C LEU A 107 10.01 -2.09 -2.99
N THR A 108 9.77 -0.92 -2.42
CA THR A 108 10.11 -0.66 -1.02
C THR A 108 8.93 0.00 -0.32
N LEU A 109 8.83 -0.21 0.99
CA LEU A 109 7.82 0.42 1.82
C LEU A 109 8.38 0.67 3.21
N GLU A 110 7.74 1.58 3.93
CA GLU A 110 8.10 1.89 5.30
C GLU A 110 6.95 1.49 6.21
N VAL A 111 7.27 0.92 7.37
CA VAL A 111 6.26 0.39 8.28
C VAL A 111 6.72 0.60 9.72
N ARG A 112 5.76 0.87 10.63
CA ARG A 112 6.06 0.94 12.05
C ARG A 112 6.45 -0.44 12.57
N PRO A 113 7.50 -0.56 13.40
CA PRO A 113 7.84 -1.85 14.02
C PRO A 113 6.68 -2.47 14.80
N SER A 114 5.80 -1.65 15.36
CA SER A 114 4.62 -2.13 16.08
C SER A 114 3.54 -2.74 15.18
N ASN A 115 3.61 -2.49 13.87
CA ASN A 115 2.63 -3.03 12.93
C ASN A 115 3.02 -4.44 12.47
N GLU A 116 2.86 -5.40 13.37
CA GLU A 116 3.26 -6.79 13.15
C GLU A 116 2.53 -7.42 11.97
N ALA A 117 1.27 -7.09 11.79
CA ALA A 117 0.46 -7.64 10.69
C ALA A 117 1.00 -7.21 9.32
N ALA A 118 1.34 -5.93 9.17
CA ALA A 118 1.91 -5.42 7.92
C ALA A 118 3.29 -6.00 7.64
N ILE A 119 4.10 -6.17 8.68
CA ILE A 119 5.42 -6.78 8.55
C ILE A 119 5.30 -8.24 8.09
N ALA A 120 4.43 -9.01 8.73
CA ALA A 120 4.22 -10.41 8.38
C ALA A 120 3.69 -10.56 6.95
N LEU A 121 2.74 -9.72 6.56
CA LEU A 121 2.20 -9.72 5.21
C LEU A 121 3.29 -9.40 4.18
N SER A 122 4.06 -8.35 4.41
CA SER A 122 5.15 -7.94 3.49
C SER A 122 6.18 -9.05 3.34
N ARG A 123 6.57 -9.68 4.44
CA ARG A 123 7.50 -10.80 4.41
C ARG A 123 6.96 -11.99 3.61
N SER A 124 5.66 -12.25 3.70
CA SER A 124 5.04 -13.34 2.95
C SER A 124 5.08 -13.09 1.44
N TYR A 125 5.25 -11.84 1.01
CA TYR A 125 5.43 -11.45 -0.39
C TYR A 125 6.90 -11.24 -0.77
N GLY A 126 7.83 -11.65 0.08
CA GLY A 126 9.26 -11.63 -0.25
C GLY A 126 9.98 -10.33 0.12
N PHE A 127 9.35 -9.44 0.86
CA PHE A 127 10.00 -8.23 1.35
C PHE A 127 10.89 -8.57 2.53
N THR A 128 12.08 -7.96 2.60
CA THR A 128 13.02 -8.13 3.69
C THR A 128 13.44 -6.79 4.24
N GLU A 129 13.83 -6.77 5.51
CA GLU A 129 14.31 -5.53 6.14
C GLU A 129 15.65 -5.13 5.54
N ARG A 130 15.73 -3.90 5.05
CA ARG A 130 16.92 -3.34 4.42
C ARG A 130 17.46 -2.11 5.14
N GLY A 131 16.73 -1.61 6.11
CA GLY A 131 17.16 -0.45 6.84
C GLY A 131 16.10 0.02 7.82
N ARG A 132 16.41 1.14 8.46
CA ARG A 132 15.54 1.73 9.46
C ARG A 132 15.74 3.24 9.45
N ARG A 133 14.62 3.98 9.52
CA ARG A 133 14.64 5.44 9.69
C ARG A 133 14.28 5.74 11.12
N ARG A 134 15.19 6.38 11.86
CA ARG A 134 14.95 6.71 13.25
C ARG A 134 13.93 7.84 13.40
N ASN A 135 13.03 7.67 14.34
CA ASN A 135 12.02 8.69 14.70
C ASN A 135 11.24 9.21 13.51
N TYR A 136 10.95 8.33 12.54
CA TYR A 136 10.28 8.70 11.29
C TYR A 136 8.82 9.07 11.51
N TYR A 137 8.12 8.31 12.36
CA TYR A 137 6.71 8.55 12.68
C TYR A 137 6.59 9.37 13.95
N ASP A 138 5.52 10.16 14.03
CA ASP A 138 5.11 10.80 15.27
C ASP A 138 3.70 10.30 15.63
N LEU A 139 3.19 10.62 16.79
CA LEU A 139 1.84 10.34 17.27
C LEU A 139 1.39 8.87 17.10
N PRO A 140 2.05 7.87 17.69
CA PRO A 140 3.23 7.96 18.56
C PRO A 140 4.54 7.97 17.79
N ARG A 141 5.60 8.38 18.46
CA ARG A 141 6.95 8.37 17.87
C ARG A 141 7.43 6.93 17.74
N GLU A 142 7.83 6.57 16.55
CA GLU A 142 8.40 5.27 16.22
C GLU A 142 9.36 5.41 15.06
N ASP A 143 10.32 4.48 15.00
CA ASP A 143 11.14 4.33 13.80
C ASP A 143 10.30 3.77 12.65
N ALA A 144 10.82 3.85 11.44
CA ALA A 144 10.27 3.10 10.31
C ALA A 144 11.23 1.97 9.96
N LEU A 145 10.70 0.78 9.78
CA LEU A 145 11.42 -0.29 9.13
C LEU A 145 11.29 -0.11 7.63
N ILE A 146 12.39 -0.27 6.90
CA ILE A 146 12.39 -0.21 5.45
C ILE A 146 12.39 -1.66 4.95
N LEU A 147 11.31 -2.07 4.30
CA LEU A 147 11.15 -3.41 3.75
C LEU A 147 11.18 -3.32 2.24
N THR A 148 11.99 -4.18 1.61
CA THR A 148 12.24 -4.14 0.17
C THR A 148 12.20 -5.53 -0.43
N ARG A 149 11.62 -5.63 -1.62
CA ARG A 149 11.69 -6.82 -2.46
C ARG A 149 12.32 -6.45 -3.79
N ASP A 150 13.37 -7.17 -4.16
CA ASP A 150 14.06 -6.98 -5.44
C ASP A 150 13.34 -7.74 -6.56
N PHE A 151 13.32 -7.13 -7.75
CA PHE A 151 12.70 -7.70 -8.95
C PHE A 151 13.68 -7.72 -10.12
N GLY A 152 14.97 -7.40 -9.90
CA GLY A 152 15.98 -7.42 -10.94
C GLY A 152 16.29 -8.84 -11.40
N GLU A 153 17.13 -8.95 -12.44
CA GLU A 153 17.50 -10.24 -13.02
C GLU A 153 18.09 -11.21 -12.00
N GLU A 154 18.88 -10.70 -11.07
CA GLU A 154 19.50 -11.48 -10.00
C GLU A 154 18.47 -12.09 -9.06
N ALA A 155 17.37 -11.37 -8.80
CA ALA A 155 16.30 -11.87 -7.94
C ALA A 155 15.49 -12.95 -8.65
N ASN A 156 15.51 -12.99 -9.97
CA ASN A 156 14.75 -13.93 -10.78
C ASN A 156 15.59 -15.13 -11.24
N ALA A 157 16.87 -15.09 -10.97
CA ALA A 157 17.77 -16.20 -11.25
C ALA A 157 17.76 -17.25 -10.11
#